data_64b6c7e680dfca269658d066715328c8
#
_entry.id   64b6c7e680dfca269658d066715328c8
#
_cell.length_a   1.000
_cell.length_b   1.000
_cell.length_c   1.000
_cell.angle_alpha   90.00
_cell.angle_beta   90.00
_cell.angle_gamma   90.00
#
_symmetry.space_group_name_H-M   'P 1'
#
loop_
_entity.id
_entity.type
_entity.pdbx_description
1 polymer ?
#
loop_
_entity_poly.entity_id
_entity_poly.type
_entity_poly.pdbx_seq_one_letter_code
_entity_poly.pdbx_strand_id
1 'polypeptide(L)'
;MSSENEKPVFTNEIPTKNYINNDELMDELRKSKALGKPTQRLTEMFQLLARRVSGSFIYDSNEDRYDCVLHSFTILMEKWNKFDFEKNTNAFSFYTQVALNGLRAGWNLLNGKKKYTVSIDRIFIESV
;
A
#
# COMPACT_ATOMS: atom_id res chain seq x y z
N MET A 1 8.94 -20.57 18.74
CA MET A 1 8.85 -19.28 18.09
C MET A 1 7.82 -19.27 17.00
N SER A 2 6.84 -18.50 17.16
CA SER A 2 5.71 -18.55 16.26
C SER A 2 5.82 -17.62 15.07
N SER A 3 6.74 -16.67 15.12
CA SER A 3 6.77 -15.62 14.11
C SER A 3 6.98 -16.13 12.70
N GLU A 4 7.64 -17.26 12.55
CA GLU A 4 7.86 -17.81 11.21
C GLU A 4 6.59 -18.32 10.59
N ASN A 5 5.63 -18.70 11.42
CA ASN A 5 4.37 -19.24 10.94
C ASN A 5 3.28 -18.20 10.88
N GLU A 6 3.56 -17.02 11.40
CA GLU A 6 2.59 -15.96 11.41
C GLU A 6 2.59 -15.23 10.08
N LYS A 7 1.42 -14.85 9.65
CA LYS A 7 1.30 -14.04 8.45
C LYS A 7 1.85 -12.65 8.76
N PRO A 8 2.52 -12.03 7.78
CA PRO A 8 2.94 -10.63 7.96
C PRO A 8 1.72 -9.77 8.25
N VAL A 9 1.86 -8.85 9.17
CA VAL A 9 0.75 -8.03 9.64
C VAL A 9 1.11 -6.56 9.48
N PHE A 10 0.13 -5.79 9.03
CA PHE A 10 0.29 -4.35 8.99
C PHE A 10 0.19 -3.80 10.42
N THR A 11 1.13 -2.95 10.80
CA THR A 11 1.14 -2.34 12.11
C THR A 11 1.32 -0.83 11.97
N ASN A 12 1.07 -0.11 13.06
CA ASN A 12 1.32 1.32 13.08
C ASN A 12 2.76 1.65 13.44
N GLU A 13 3.54 0.65 13.78
CA GLU A 13 4.93 0.87 14.14
C GLU A 13 5.77 1.11 12.90
N ILE A 14 6.69 2.04 13.01
CA ILE A 14 7.63 2.32 11.94
C ILE A 14 8.75 1.30 12.01
N PRO A 15 9.02 0.59 10.90
CA PRO A 15 10.12 -0.38 10.90
C PRO A 15 11.46 0.26 11.28
N THR A 16 12.32 -0.52 11.88
CA THR A 16 13.63 -0.06 12.32
C THR A 16 14.40 0.57 11.16
N LYS A 17 14.33 -0.05 10.00
CA LYS A 17 14.95 0.48 8.81
C LYS A 17 13.83 1.12 7.98
N ASN A 18 13.81 2.43 7.98
CA ASN A 18 12.67 3.17 7.43
C ASN A 18 12.92 3.80 6.07
N TYR A 19 13.86 3.27 5.30
CA TYR A 19 14.05 3.71 3.92
C TYR A 19 14.07 2.53 2.98
N ILE A 20 13.79 2.82 1.71
CA ILE A 20 13.74 1.80 0.67
C ILE A 20 14.56 2.30 -0.50
N ASN A 21 15.43 1.44 -1.04
CA ASN A 21 16.06 1.72 -2.30
C ASN A 21 15.78 0.56 -3.25
N ASN A 22 16.00 0.81 -4.54
CA ASN A 22 15.65 -0.17 -5.54
C ASN A 22 16.44 -1.48 -5.41
N ASP A 23 17.73 -1.37 -5.14
CA ASP A 23 18.57 -2.56 -5.06
C ASP A 23 18.13 -3.48 -3.91
N GLU A 24 17.87 -2.89 -2.77
CA GLU A 24 17.42 -3.65 -1.62
C GLU A 24 16.06 -4.29 -1.88
N LEU A 25 15.16 -3.55 -2.50
CA LEU A 25 13.84 -4.06 -2.84
C LEU A 25 13.96 -5.22 -3.83
N MET A 26 14.81 -5.08 -4.84
CA MET A 26 15.03 -6.15 -5.80
C MET A 26 15.55 -7.42 -5.11
N ASP A 27 16.50 -7.25 -4.20
CA ASP A 27 17.04 -8.38 -3.47
C ASP A 27 15.99 -9.09 -2.62
N GLU A 28 15.16 -8.32 -1.92
CA GLU A 28 14.12 -8.91 -1.10
C GLU A 28 13.05 -9.61 -1.94
N LEU A 29 12.77 -9.06 -3.11
CA LEU A 29 11.83 -9.70 -4.02
C LEU A 29 12.38 -11.05 -4.49
N ARG A 30 13.68 -11.11 -4.80
CA ARG A 30 14.31 -12.36 -5.20
C ARG A 30 14.27 -13.39 -4.08
N LYS A 31 14.58 -12.95 -2.87
CA LYS A 31 14.52 -13.82 -1.69
C LYS A 31 13.12 -14.35 -1.47
N SER A 32 12.14 -13.48 -1.60
CA SER A 32 10.74 -13.85 -1.41
C SER A 32 10.30 -14.84 -2.47
N LYS A 33 10.72 -14.63 -3.72
CA LYS A 33 10.39 -15.56 -4.79
C LYS A 33 10.98 -16.94 -4.53
N ALA A 34 12.23 -16.98 -4.08
CA ALA A 34 12.87 -18.25 -3.76
C ALA A 34 12.17 -18.95 -2.59
N LEU A 35 11.66 -18.17 -1.66
CA LEU A 35 10.97 -18.69 -0.49
C LEU A 35 9.53 -19.07 -0.78
N GLY A 36 8.93 -18.50 -1.80
CA GLY A 36 7.54 -18.76 -2.15
C GLY A 36 6.55 -17.91 -1.40
N LYS A 37 7.02 -16.94 -0.63
CA LYS A 37 6.17 -16.02 0.12
C LYS A 37 6.96 -14.76 0.45
N PRO A 38 6.27 -13.65 0.74
CA PRO A 38 6.99 -12.42 1.11
C PRO A 38 7.79 -12.61 2.38
N THR A 39 9.01 -12.10 2.38
CA THR A 39 9.80 -12.06 3.61
C THR A 39 9.24 -10.98 4.52
N GLN A 40 9.64 -11.05 5.79
CA GLN A 40 9.24 -10.01 6.75
C GLN A 40 9.76 -8.64 6.31
N ARG A 41 10.99 -8.61 5.80
CA ARG A 41 11.56 -7.34 5.33
C ARG A 41 10.78 -6.78 4.13
N LEU A 42 10.39 -7.63 3.20
CA LEU A 42 9.58 -7.17 2.06
C LEU A 42 8.26 -6.59 2.54
N THR A 43 7.63 -7.24 3.51
CA THR A 43 6.39 -6.75 4.10
C THR A 43 6.59 -5.36 4.69
N GLU A 44 7.70 -5.16 5.42
CA GLU A 44 8.01 -3.86 5.98
C GLU A 44 8.24 -2.81 4.91
N MET A 45 8.92 -3.19 3.85
CA MET A 45 9.14 -2.26 2.73
C MET A 45 7.84 -1.84 2.08
N PHE A 46 6.93 -2.77 1.88
CA PHE A 46 5.61 -2.45 1.32
C PHE A 46 4.81 -1.56 2.26
N GLN A 47 4.93 -1.80 3.55
CA GLN A 47 4.27 -0.97 4.55
C GLN A 47 4.78 0.47 4.51
N LEU A 48 6.10 0.62 4.41
CA LEU A 48 6.71 1.94 4.28
C LEU A 48 6.27 2.63 3.00
N LEU A 49 6.22 1.87 1.92
CA LEU A 49 5.84 2.42 0.62
C LEU A 49 4.42 2.94 0.65
N ALA A 50 3.50 2.16 1.21
CA ALA A 50 2.11 2.58 1.33
C ALA A 50 1.99 3.84 2.17
N ARG A 51 2.73 3.93 3.25
CA ARG A 51 2.72 5.12 4.11
C ARG A 51 3.26 6.34 3.39
N ARG A 52 4.32 6.16 2.61
CA ARG A 52 4.92 7.28 1.88
C ARG A 52 3.98 7.85 0.85
N VAL A 53 3.38 6.99 0.03
CA VAL A 53 2.48 7.49 -1.01
C VAL A 53 1.23 8.12 -0.41
N SER A 54 0.88 7.77 0.82
CA SER A 54 -0.30 8.33 1.46
C SER A 54 -0.21 9.84 1.63
N GLY A 55 1.00 10.39 1.65
CA GLY A 55 1.18 11.83 1.76
C GLY A 55 0.72 12.60 0.54
N SER A 56 0.42 11.92 -0.55
CA SER A 56 -0.02 12.58 -1.79
C SER A 56 -1.49 12.97 -1.77
N PHE A 57 -2.24 12.54 -0.76
CA PHE A 57 -3.68 12.75 -0.69
C PHE A 57 -4.06 13.48 0.57
N ILE A 58 -5.24 14.11 0.54
CA ILE A 58 -5.81 14.79 1.70
C ILE A 58 -6.94 13.94 2.24
N TYR A 59 -6.99 13.78 3.55
CA TYR A 59 -7.95 12.92 4.22
C TYR A 59 -8.76 13.73 5.23
N ASP A 60 -10.01 13.30 5.45
CA ASP A 60 -10.85 13.95 6.43
C ASP A 60 -10.42 13.63 7.86
N SER A 61 -9.79 12.49 8.05
CA SER A 61 -9.37 12.06 9.38
C SER A 61 -8.17 11.13 9.28
N ASN A 62 -7.51 10.91 10.42
CA ASN A 62 -6.42 9.95 10.49
C ASN A 62 -6.92 8.52 10.25
N GLU A 63 -8.16 8.23 10.64
CA GLU A 63 -8.73 6.93 10.38
C GLU A 63 -8.90 6.68 8.89
N ASP A 64 -9.35 7.70 8.17
CA ASP A 64 -9.50 7.61 6.72
C ASP A 64 -8.16 7.35 6.06
N ARG A 65 -7.13 8.06 6.51
CA ARG A 65 -5.79 7.87 5.98
C ARG A 65 -5.31 6.45 6.25
N TYR A 66 -5.54 5.97 7.47
CA TYR A 66 -5.14 4.63 7.83
C TYR A 66 -5.81 3.59 6.93
N ASP A 67 -7.11 3.75 6.70
CA ASP A 67 -7.86 2.83 5.85
C ASP A 67 -7.30 2.81 4.43
N CYS A 68 -6.95 3.97 3.89
CA CYS A 68 -6.37 4.06 2.56
C CYS A 68 -4.99 3.42 2.49
N VAL A 69 -4.17 3.66 3.52
CA VAL A 69 -2.84 3.05 3.60
C VAL A 69 -2.96 1.53 3.68
N LEU A 70 -3.91 1.05 4.48
CA LEU A 70 -4.12 -0.38 4.61
C LEU A 70 -4.57 -1.00 3.29
N HIS A 71 -5.43 -0.31 2.56
CA HIS A 71 -5.87 -0.78 1.25
C HIS A 71 -4.69 -0.86 0.28
N SER A 72 -3.86 0.18 0.26
CA SER A 72 -2.66 0.21 -0.58
C SER A 72 -1.72 -0.95 -0.23
N PHE A 73 -1.48 -1.15 1.06
CA PHE A 73 -0.63 -2.23 1.54
C PHE A 73 -1.18 -3.59 1.10
N THR A 74 -2.49 -3.78 1.21
CA THR A 74 -3.13 -5.03 0.80
C THR A 74 -2.88 -5.31 -0.67
N ILE A 75 -3.03 -4.30 -1.51
CA ILE A 75 -2.79 -4.46 -2.95
C ILE A 75 -1.32 -4.80 -3.22
N LEU A 76 -0.40 -4.14 -2.51
CA LEU A 76 1.02 -4.45 -2.64
C LEU A 76 1.28 -5.92 -2.31
N MET A 77 0.70 -6.39 -1.20
CA MET A 77 0.89 -7.77 -0.78
C MET A 77 0.28 -8.76 -1.77
N GLU A 78 -0.80 -8.39 -2.44
CA GLU A 78 -1.40 -9.24 -3.46
C GLU A 78 -0.52 -9.34 -4.71
N LYS A 79 0.27 -8.31 -4.97
CA LYS A 79 1.07 -8.23 -6.19
C LYS A 79 2.56 -8.41 -5.94
N TRP A 80 2.93 -8.96 -4.80
CA TRP A 80 4.33 -9.07 -4.42
C TRP A 80 5.17 -9.86 -5.44
N ASN A 81 4.55 -10.83 -6.12
CA ASN A 81 5.27 -11.69 -7.06
C ASN A 81 5.00 -11.34 -8.52
N LYS A 82 4.45 -10.17 -8.79
CA LYS A 82 4.11 -9.78 -10.17
C LYS A 82 5.22 -9.03 -10.89
N PHE A 83 6.26 -8.62 -10.18
CA PHE A 83 7.34 -7.89 -10.81
C PHE A 83 8.13 -8.82 -11.73
N ASP A 84 8.35 -8.38 -12.96
CA ASP A 84 9.06 -9.17 -13.97
C ASP A 84 10.50 -8.70 -14.05
N PHE A 85 11.41 -9.47 -13.49
CA PHE A 85 12.83 -9.12 -13.44
C PHE A 85 13.47 -9.05 -14.82
N GLU A 86 12.88 -9.73 -15.80
CA GLU A 86 13.46 -9.74 -17.14
C GLU A 86 13.07 -8.51 -17.95
N LYS A 87 11.90 -7.96 -17.67
CA LYS A 87 11.41 -6.80 -18.42
C LYS A 87 11.71 -5.48 -17.76
N ASN A 88 12.06 -5.51 -16.49
CA ASN A 88 12.16 -4.29 -15.72
C ASN A 88 13.29 -4.40 -14.70
N THR A 89 14.01 -3.29 -14.53
CA THR A 89 15.10 -3.24 -13.56
C THR A 89 14.81 -2.29 -12.40
N ASN A 90 13.59 -1.73 -12.34
CA ASN A 90 13.24 -0.76 -11.31
C ASN A 90 11.97 -1.19 -10.57
N ALA A 91 12.19 -2.08 -9.60
CA ALA A 91 11.09 -2.56 -8.76
C ALA A 91 10.51 -1.43 -7.91
N PHE A 92 11.34 -0.49 -7.50
CA PHE A 92 10.88 0.61 -6.68
C PHE A 92 9.81 1.44 -7.42
N SER A 93 10.08 1.78 -8.67
CA SER A 93 9.10 2.51 -9.48
C SER A 93 7.84 1.70 -9.69
N PHE A 94 8.02 0.41 -10.00
CA PHE A 94 6.88 -0.47 -10.24
C PHE A 94 5.96 -0.53 -9.03
N TYR A 95 6.53 -0.78 -7.85
CA TYR A 95 5.71 -0.94 -6.65
C TYR A 95 5.24 0.40 -6.09
N THR A 96 5.96 1.49 -6.36
CA THR A 96 5.44 2.81 -6.03
C THR A 96 4.15 3.08 -6.80
N GLN A 97 4.10 2.70 -8.06
CA GLN A 97 2.90 2.88 -8.86
C GLN A 97 1.78 1.97 -8.36
N VAL A 98 2.10 0.74 -8.01
CA VAL A 98 1.12 -0.18 -7.42
C VAL A 98 0.54 0.40 -6.13
N ALA A 99 1.42 0.95 -5.29
CA ALA A 99 1.00 1.54 -4.02
C ALA A 99 0.09 2.74 -4.26
N LEU A 100 0.44 3.59 -5.21
CA LEU A 100 -0.38 4.76 -5.54
C LEU A 100 -1.74 4.35 -6.07
N ASN A 101 -1.76 3.36 -6.95
CA ASN A 101 -3.02 2.89 -7.51
C ASN A 101 -3.91 2.30 -6.42
N GLY A 102 -3.31 1.54 -5.51
CA GLY A 102 -4.05 0.98 -4.38
C GLY A 102 -4.58 2.04 -3.44
N LEU A 103 -3.76 3.05 -3.18
CA LEU A 103 -4.16 4.15 -2.33
C LEU A 103 -5.32 4.93 -2.96
N ARG A 104 -5.21 5.21 -4.26
CA ARG A 104 -6.25 5.92 -4.98
C ARG A 104 -7.55 5.14 -4.96
N ALA A 105 -7.48 3.83 -5.16
CA ALA A 105 -8.67 2.99 -5.11
C ALA A 105 -9.32 3.05 -3.74
N GLY A 106 -8.52 2.96 -2.68
CA GLY A 106 -9.04 3.08 -1.32
C GLY A 106 -9.65 4.43 -1.05
N TRP A 107 -8.98 5.49 -1.51
CA TRP A 107 -9.47 6.85 -1.35
C TRP A 107 -10.82 7.05 -2.07
N ASN A 108 -10.91 6.52 -3.29
CA ASN A 108 -12.13 6.62 -4.06
C ASN A 108 -13.28 5.85 -3.42
N LEU A 109 -13.01 4.67 -2.91
CA LEU A 109 -14.02 3.90 -2.20
C LEU A 109 -14.56 4.65 -1.00
N LEU A 110 -13.66 5.21 -0.21
CA LEU A 110 -14.02 5.92 1.00
C LEU A 110 -14.80 7.19 0.68
N ASN A 111 -14.31 7.98 -0.24
CA ASN A 111 -14.96 9.24 -0.60
C ASN A 111 -16.21 9.03 -1.43
N GLY A 112 -16.24 7.96 -2.20
CA GLY A 112 -17.45 7.55 -2.90
C GLY A 112 -18.55 7.22 -1.93
N LYS A 113 -18.23 6.50 -0.86
CA LYS A 113 -19.20 6.19 0.18
C LYS A 113 -19.70 7.43 0.88
N LYS A 114 -18.78 8.32 1.24
CA LYS A 114 -19.16 9.57 1.90
C LYS A 114 -20.04 10.42 1.01
N LYS A 115 -19.61 10.54 -0.24
CA LYS A 115 -20.36 11.28 -1.23
C LYS A 115 -21.76 10.71 -1.38
N TYR A 116 -21.85 9.39 -1.39
CA TYR A 116 -23.12 8.72 -1.51
C TYR A 116 -23.97 8.89 -0.26
N THR A 117 -23.34 8.81 0.89
CA THR A 117 -24.03 8.90 2.18
C THR A 117 -24.62 10.27 2.43
N VAL A 118 -23.89 11.33 2.04
CA VAL A 118 -24.36 12.70 2.25
C VAL A 118 -24.93 13.30 0.97
N SER A 119 -25.11 12.49 -0.03
CA SER A 119 -25.35 12.96 -1.37
C SER A 119 -26.65 13.72 -1.56
N ILE A 120 -27.68 13.31 -0.86
CA ILE A 120 -28.99 13.93 -1.10
C ILE A 120 -28.92 15.41 -0.80
N ASP A 121 -28.37 15.77 0.36
CA ASP A 121 -28.26 17.17 0.70
C ASP A 121 -27.33 17.91 -0.25
N ARG A 122 -26.22 17.30 -0.60
CA ARG A 122 -25.27 17.92 -1.51
C ARG A 122 -25.84 18.09 -2.89
N ILE A 123 -26.54 17.09 -3.38
CA ILE A 123 -27.14 17.16 -4.69
C ILE A 123 -28.13 18.30 -4.77
N PHE A 124 -28.93 18.47 -3.73
CA PHE A 124 -29.87 19.59 -3.72
C PHE A 124 -29.17 20.92 -3.68
N ILE A 125 -28.09 21.03 -2.90
CA ILE A 125 -27.34 22.27 -2.79
C ILE A 125 -26.68 22.61 -4.11
N GLU A 126 -26.10 21.64 -4.77
CA GLU A 126 -25.38 21.85 -6.02
C GLU A 126 -26.28 22.03 -7.21
N SER A 127 -27.48 21.52 -7.15
CA SER A 127 -28.44 21.66 -8.23
C SER A 127 -29.11 23.02 -8.27
N VAL A 128 -28.93 23.78 -7.22
CA VAL A 128 -29.59 25.10 -7.09
C VAL A 128 -28.74 26.28 -7.59
#